data_3a887077b3246f3c8db64c435df1dbb5
#
_entry.id   3a887077b3246f3c8db64c435df1dbb5
#
_cell.length_a   1.000
_cell.length_b   1.000
_cell.length_c   1.000
_cell.angle_alpha   90.00
_cell.angle_beta   90.00
_cell.angle_gamma   90.00
#
_symmetry.space_group_name_H-M   'P 1'
#
loop_
_entity.id
_entity.type
_entity.pdbx_description
1 polymer ?
#
loop_
_entity_poly.entity_id
_entity_poly.type
_entity_poly.pdbx_seq_one_letter_code
_entity_poly.pdbx_strand_id
1 'polypeptide(L)'
;MEFTFPNYYKEFSCIAGSCPDTCCAGWQIVIDNKTLKKYQHFKGPFHNRLHNDIDWKEHIFRQYNRRCAFLNEENLCDIYTEAGPKMLCDTCRNYPRHIEEFEGLREISLSLSCPEAARILLSQKEKVHFVTIEKEAAEETYDDFDYFLFTALMDTRDLLIKIIQNRNVPIRKRLWKVLAITHDFQLCLNKNELFKWEEIRKRHEDSGFGKTFCDKVHSRMNTSDTSKDLFKKMWKTIVPEMEVLRPGWKEFLKERLDSLYISSGENDYIYQKSEFDFYCPDWQIQEEQLLVYWIYTYFCGAVYDDEIFTKVKMAVVCTL
;
A
#
# COMPACT_ATOMS: atom_id res chain seq x y z
N MET A 1 8.74 22.34 7.53
CA MET A 1 7.95 21.11 7.26
C MET A 1 8.88 19.93 7.14
N GLU A 2 8.57 18.84 7.82
CA GLU A 2 9.29 17.58 7.75
C GLU A 2 8.80 16.72 6.59
N PHE A 3 9.73 15.99 5.95
CA PHE A 3 9.45 15.02 4.90
C PHE A 3 10.07 13.68 5.30
N THR A 4 9.25 12.66 5.45
CA THR A 4 9.70 11.31 5.80
C THR A 4 9.44 10.34 4.63
N PHE A 5 10.39 9.48 4.33
CA PHE A 5 10.31 8.49 3.28
C PHE A 5 11.19 7.27 3.58
N PRO A 6 10.87 6.08 3.03
CA PRO A 6 11.70 4.89 3.21
C PRO A 6 13.06 5.03 2.51
N ASN A 7 14.07 4.38 3.05
CA ASN A 7 15.47 4.45 2.56
C ASN A 7 15.61 4.13 1.06
N TYR A 8 14.80 3.21 0.54
CA TYR A 8 14.82 2.84 -0.88
C TYR A 8 14.09 3.83 -1.81
N TYR A 9 13.44 4.86 -1.28
CA TYR A 9 12.66 5.82 -2.06
C TYR A 9 13.44 6.46 -3.22
N LYS A 10 14.71 6.76 -3.00
CA LYS A 10 15.59 7.41 -3.99
C LYS A 10 16.07 6.46 -5.10
N GLU A 11 15.87 5.17 -4.95
CA GLU A 11 16.22 4.18 -5.97
C GLU A 11 15.22 4.19 -7.14
N PHE A 12 14.04 4.77 -6.91
CA PHE A 12 13.00 4.78 -7.94
C PHE A 12 13.35 5.70 -9.10
N SER A 13 13.34 5.10 -10.30
CA SER A 13 13.35 5.79 -11.58
C SER A 13 12.36 5.10 -12.51
N CYS A 14 11.51 5.89 -13.20
CA CYS A 14 10.57 5.33 -14.17
C CYS A 14 11.32 4.64 -15.32
N ILE A 15 10.97 3.38 -15.61
CA ILE A 15 11.56 2.58 -16.70
C ILE A 15 10.85 2.78 -18.05
N ALA A 16 9.90 3.69 -18.11
CA ALA A 16 9.23 4.17 -19.34
C ALA A 16 8.73 3.01 -20.24
N GLY A 17 9.13 2.97 -21.50
CA GLY A 17 8.72 1.95 -22.48
C GLY A 17 9.13 0.50 -22.12
N SER A 18 10.06 0.29 -21.19
CA SER A 18 10.43 -1.04 -20.69
C SER A 18 9.50 -1.55 -19.60
N CYS A 19 8.50 -0.75 -19.17
CA CYS A 19 7.57 -1.15 -18.12
C CYS A 19 6.64 -2.27 -18.62
N PRO A 20 6.51 -3.40 -17.88
CA PRO A 20 5.61 -4.50 -18.26
C PRO A 20 4.13 -4.11 -18.18
N ASP A 21 3.83 -3.03 -17.52
CA ASP A 21 2.52 -2.41 -17.42
C ASP A 21 2.65 -0.90 -17.66
N THR A 22 1.57 -0.13 -17.55
CA THR A 22 1.62 1.32 -17.72
C THR A 22 0.70 2.04 -16.76
N CYS A 23 1.21 3.09 -16.11
CA CYS A 23 0.40 4.01 -15.31
C CYS A 23 -0.53 4.90 -16.16
N CYS A 24 -0.45 4.84 -17.48
CA CYS A 24 -1.28 5.59 -18.42
C CYS A 24 -2.50 4.79 -18.90
N ALA A 25 -2.88 3.72 -18.19
CA ALA A 25 -4.03 2.89 -18.52
C ALA A 25 -4.77 2.41 -17.26
N GLY A 26 -6.07 2.15 -17.42
CA GLY A 26 -6.90 1.51 -16.41
C GLY A 26 -7.59 2.43 -15.43
N TRP A 27 -7.21 3.68 -15.29
CA TRP A 27 -7.78 4.66 -14.36
C TRP A 27 -7.85 6.05 -14.95
N GLN A 28 -8.71 6.91 -14.40
CA GLN A 28 -8.85 8.29 -14.85
C GLN A 28 -7.71 9.16 -14.31
N ILE A 29 -7.04 9.87 -15.21
CA ILE A 29 -5.94 10.78 -14.86
C ILE A 29 -6.50 12.19 -14.78
N VAL A 30 -6.61 12.71 -13.57
CA VAL A 30 -7.07 14.08 -13.30
C VAL A 30 -5.95 15.06 -13.51
N ILE A 31 -6.28 16.19 -14.12
CA ILE A 31 -5.34 17.28 -14.44
C ILE A 31 -5.57 18.44 -13.47
N ASP A 32 -4.53 18.86 -12.80
CA ASP A 32 -4.59 20.01 -11.90
C ASP A 32 -4.87 21.33 -12.64
N ASN A 33 -5.53 22.27 -11.96
CA ASN A 33 -5.96 23.54 -12.53
C ASN A 33 -4.81 24.38 -13.11
N LYS A 34 -3.63 24.31 -12.51
CA LYS A 34 -2.45 25.03 -12.99
C LYS A 34 -1.98 24.47 -14.32
N THR A 35 -1.97 23.15 -14.45
CA THR A 35 -1.58 22.47 -15.69
C THR A 35 -2.65 22.64 -16.77
N LEU A 36 -3.94 22.61 -16.44
CA LEU A 36 -5.02 22.93 -17.40
C LEU A 36 -4.82 24.31 -18.04
N LYS A 37 -4.57 25.35 -17.23
CA LYS A 37 -4.25 26.69 -17.74
C LYS A 37 -3.04 26.70 -18.65
N LYS A 38 -2.01 25.94 -18.32
CA LYS A 38 -0.81 25.77 -19.15
C LYS A 38 -1.15 25.13 -20.51
N TYR A 39 -2.01 24.10 -20.52
CA TYR A 39 -2.45 23.43 -21.74
C TYR A 39 -3.30 24.33 -22.63
N GLN A 40 -4.20 25.13 -22.04
CA GLN A 40 -5.00 26.11 -22.78
C GLN A 40 -4.16 27.13 -23.55
N HIS A 41 -3.02 27.54 -22.99
CA HIS A 41 -2.15 28.55 -23.57
C HIS A 41 -0.95 27.96 -24.35
N PHE A 42 -0.85 26.64 -24.41
CA PHE A 42 0.24 25.98 -25.12
C PHE A 42 0.17 26.31 -26.61
N LYS A 43 1.31 26.75 -27.19
CA LYS A 43 1.46 27.08 -28.62
C LYS A 43 2.50 26.15 -29.22
N GLY A 44 2.16 25.48 -30.30
CA GLY A 44 3.07 24.56 -30.99
C GLY A 44 2.33 23.46 -31.73
N PRO A 45 3.03 22.58 -32.43
CA PRO A 45 2.40 21.50 -33.23
C PRO A 45 1.48 20.57 -32.41
N PHE A 46 1.79 20.38 -31.13
CA PHE A 46 1.06 19.52 -30.23
C PHE A 46 -0.22 20.15 -29.66
N HIS A 47 -0.48 21.45 -29.92
CA HIS A 47 -1.61 22.21 -29.40
C HIS A 47 -2.98 21.52 -29.65
N ASN A 48 -3.23 21.19 -30.95
CA ASN A 48 -4.52 20.61 -31.32
C ASN A 48 -4.80 19.28 -30.63
N ARG A 49 -3.78 18.45 -30.45
CA ARG A 49 -3.90 17.17 -29.77
C ARG A 49 -4.21 17.37 -28.28
N LEU A 50 -3.53 18.30 -27.59
CA LEU A 50 -3.84 18.67 -26.22
C LEU A 50 -5.30 19.10 -26.08
N HIS A 51 -5.80 19.95 -27.00
CA HIS A 51 -7.17 20.43 -26.93
C HIS A 51 -8.23 19.34 -27.17
N ASN A 52 -7.97 18.42 -28.09
CA ASN A 52 -8.94 17.38 -28.49
C ASN A 52 -9.02 16.22 -27.50
N ASP A 53 -7.91 15.89 -26.85
CA ASP A 53 -7.77 14.69 -26.02
C ASP A 53 -7.85 14.97 -24.50
N ILE A 54 -8.30 16.19 -24.14
CA ILE A 54 -8.67 16.56 -22.77
C ILE A 54 -10.18 16.72 -22.67
N ASP A 55 -10.77 16.17 -21.61
CA ASP A 55 -12.11 16.55 -21.18
C ASP A 55 -11.98 17.78 -20.27
N TRP A 56 -12.26 18.94 -20.84
CA TRP A 56 -12.11 20.23 -20.16
C TRP A 56 -13.16 20.48 -19.08
N LYS A 57 -14.26 19.74 -19.09
CA LYS A 57 -15.32 19.86 -18.09
C LYS A 57 -14.97 19.03 -16.85
N GLU A 58 -14.51 17.82 -17.07
CA GLU A 58 -14.19 16.88 -16.01
C GLU A 58 -12.70 17.00 -15.58
N HIS A 59 -11.90 17.81 -16.29
CA HIS A 59 -10.47 18.01 -16.02
C HIS A 59 -9.64 16.72 -16.07
N ILE A 60 -9.92 15.84 -17.05
CA ILE A 60 -9.24 14.55 -17.21
C ILE A 60 -8.69 14.39 -18.62
N PHE A 61 -7.67 13.54 -18.74
CA PHE A 61 -7.27 13.04 -20.06
C PHE A 61 -8.30 12.05 -20.59
N ARG A 62 -8.69 12.18 -21.87
CA ARG A 62 -9.51 11.20 -22.55
C ARG A 62 -8.80 9.85 -22.62
N GLN A 63 -9.58 8.77 -22.60
CA GLN A 63 -9.08 7.43 -22.72
C GLN A 63 -9.77 6.69 -23.88
N TYR A 64 -8.97 5.97 -24.65
CA TYR A 64 -9.44 5.09 -25.72
C TYR A 64 -9.03 3.66 -25.36
N ASN A 65 -10.00 2.76 -25.27
CA ASN A 65 -9.81 1.39 -24.79
C ASN A 65 -9.07 1.32 -23.42
N ARG A 66 -9.47 2.20 -22.48
CA ARG A 66 -8.87 2.34 -21.16
C ARG A 66 -7.39 2.79 -21.15
N ARG A 67 -6.89 3.32 -22.25
CA ARG A 67 -5.53 3.87 -22.37
C ARG A 67 -5.63 5.40 -22.54
N CYS A 68 -4.74 6.11 -21.88
CA CYS A 68 -4.63 7.56 -22.04
C CYS A 68 -4.42 7.91 -23.52
N ALA A 69 -5.12 8.92 -24.01
CA ALA A 69 -5.00 9.40 -25.39
C ALA A 69 -3.58 9.82 -25.79
N PHE A 70 -2.74 10.13 -24.79
CA PHE A 70 -1.34 10.54 -24.99
C PHE A 70 -0.34 9.37 -24.84
N LEU A 71 -0.80 8.15 -24.63
CA LEU A 71 0.05 6.97 -24.62
C LEU A 71 0.16 6.40 -26.04
N ASN A 72 1.35 6.43 -26.61
CA ASN A 72 1.60 5.94 -27.97
C ASN A 72 1.77 4.40 -28.03
N GLU A 73 2.00 3.88 -29.22
CA GLU A 73 2.15 2.44 -29.46
C GLU A 73 3.42 1.85 -28.82
N GLU A 74 4.42 2.69 -28.55
CA GLU A 74 5.67 2.30 -27.88
C GLU A 74 5.55 2.38 -26.34
N ASN A 75 4.34 2.57 -25.80
CA ASN A 75 4.06 2.81 -24.37
C ASN A 75 4.81 4.02 -23.80
N LEU A 76 5.07 5.03 -24.60
CA LEU A 76 5.64 6.32 -24.21
C LEU A 76 4.56 7.39 -24.17
N CYS A 77 4.75 8.38 -23.31
CA CYS A 77 3.84 9.51 -23.17
C CYS A 77 4.20 10.64 -24.16
N ASP A 78 3.32 10.94 -25.11
CA ASP A 78 3.57 11.99 -26.11
C ASP A 78 3.62 13.39 -25.50
N ILE A 79 2.96 13.66 -24.37
CA ILE A 79 3.15 14.93 -23.64
C ILE A 79 4.61 15.05 -23.19
N TYR A 80 5.20 13.94 -22.73
CA TYR A 80 6.59 13.94 -22.28
C TYR A 80 7.56 14.08 -23.45
N THR A 81 7.35 13.34 -24.54
CA THR A 81 8.25 13.31 -25.71
C THR A 81 8.17 14.56 -26.54
N GLU A 82 6.95 15.09 -26.77
CA GLU A 82 6.71 16.24 -27.71
C GLU A 82 6.77 17.60 -26.98
N ALA A 83 6.32 17.66 -25.73
CA ALA A 83 6.22 18.92 -24.99
C ALA A 83 7.16 19.00 -23.78
N GLY A 84 7.80 17.89 -23.42
CA GLY A 84 8.79 17.78 -22.36
C GLY A 84 8.20 17.53 -20.95
N PRO A 85 9.05 17.09 -20.01
CA PRO A 85 8.62 16.66 -18.66
C PRO A 85 7.94 17.77 -17.85
N LYS A 86 8.24 19.02 -18.14
CA LYS A 86 7.59 20.17 -17.46
C LYS A 86 6.12 20.34 -17.85
N MET A 87 5.65 19.65 -18.86
CA MET A 87 4.26 19.67 -19.32
C MET A 87 3.41 18.56 -18.69
N LEU A 88 3.98 17.64 -17.95
CA LEU A 88 3.21 16.66 -17.19
C LEU A 88 2.38 17.35 -16.11
N CYS A 89 1.11 16.95 -15.94
CA CYS A 89 0.29 17.33 -14.80
C CYS A 89 0.83 16.74 -13.48
N ASP A 90 0.37 17.27 -12.37
CA ASP A 90 0.88 16.86 -11.05
C ASP A 90 0.64 15.36 -10.79
N THR A 91 -0.52 14.83 -11.18
CA THR A 91 -0.82 13.40 -11.12
C THR A 91 0.24 12.56 -11.84
N CYS A 92 0.53 12.88 -13.13
CA CYS A 92 1.50 12.14 -13.92
C CYS A 92 2.95 12.33 -13.44
N ARG A 93 3.27 13.51 -12.93
CA ARG A 93 4.62 13.82 -12.41
C ARG A 93 4.91 13.12 -11.11
N ASN A 94 3.91 13.04 -10.24
CA ASN A 94 4.07 12.50 -8.89
C ASN A 94 3.97 10.97 -8.85
N TYR A 95 3.17 10.34 -9.71
CA TYR A 95 3.06 8.89 -9.75
C TYR A 95 4.43 8.21 -9.91
N PRO A 96 4.76 7.18 -9.15
CA PRO A 96 3.93 6.45 -8.19
C PRO A 96 4.08 6.95 -6.73
N ARG A 97 4.45 8.19 -6.52
CA ARG A 97 4.59 8.74 -5.16
C ARG A 97 3.22 8.91 -4.54
N HIS A 98 3.02 8.24 -3.41
CA HIS A 98 1.89 8.43 -2.53
C HIS A 98 2.33 9.36 -1.41
N ILE A 99 1.58 10.42 -1.17
CA ILE A 99 1.90 11.47 -0.19
C ILE A 99 0.74 11.54 0.79
N GLU A 100 1.04 11.26 2.06
CA GLU A 100 0.14 11.56 3.17
C GLU A 100 0.60 12.84 3.84
N GLU A 101 -0.33 13.75 4.05
CA GLU A 101 -0.06 15.03 4.69
C GLU A 101 -0.69 15.06 6.08
N PHE A 102 0.13 15.38 7.04
CA PHE A 102 -0.25 15.69 8.43
C PHE A 102 0.25 17.08 8.76
N GLU A 103 -0.23 17.69 9.82
CA GLU A 103 0.27 19.01 10.19
C GLU A 103 1.79 19.01 10.43
N GLY A 104 2.52 19.81 9.65
CA GLY A 104 3.98 19.92 9.71
C GLY A 104 4.77 18.74 9.15
N LEU A 105 4.12 17.65 8.76
CA LEU A 105 4.75 16.41 8.27
C LEU A 105 4.14 15.94 6.95
N ARG A 106 4.99 15.59 5.98
CA ARG A 106 4.64 14.84 4.77
C ARG A 106 5.34 13.49 4.76
N GLU A 107 4.58 12.43 4.69
CA GLU A 107 5.09 11.08 4.52
C GLU A 107 4.94 10.65 3.07
N ILE A 108 6.03 10.16 2.48
CA ILE A 108 6.07 9.79 1.08
C ILE A 108 6.42 8.31 0.96
N SER A 109 5.60 7.58 0.21
CA SER A 109 5.86 6.19 -0.17
C SER A 109 5.81 6.03 -1.70
N LEU A 110 6.09 4.82 -2.20
CA LEU A 110 5.97 4.47 -3.61
C LEU A 110 4.82 3.46 -3.77
N SER A 111 3.79 3.83 -4.51
CA SER A 111 2.62 2.96 -4.73
C SER A 111 3.02 1.65 -5.42
N LEU A 112 2.59 0.53 -4.84
CA LEU A 112 2.84 -0.82 -5.38
C LEU A 112 2.02 -1.12 -6.65
N SER A 113 1.15 -0.22 -7.07
CA SER A 113 0.52 -0.30 -8.39
C SER A 113 1.52 -0.03 -9.53
N CYS A 114 2.72 0.48 -9.23
CA CYS A 114 3.82 0.60 -10.17
C CYS A 114 4.73 -0.64 -10.10
N PRO A 115 4.90 -1.40 -11.20
CA PRO A 115 5.77 -2.59 -11.21
C PRO A 115 7.20 -2.33 -10.76
N GLU A 116 7.77 -1.18 -11.12
CA GLU A 116 9.14 -0.84 -10.71
C GLU A 116 9.23 -0.49 -9.23
N ALA A 117 8.24 0.20 -8.66
CA ALA A 117 8.16 0.44 -7.22
C ALA A 117 8.03 -0.88 -6.44
N ALA A 118 7.17 -1.80 -6.92
CA ALA A 118 7.01 -3.12 -6.34
C ALA A 118 8.31 -3.94 -6.42
N ARG A 119 9.00 -3.91 -7.57
CA ARG A 119 10.30 -4.58 -7.75
C ARG A 119 11.34 -4.07 -6.76
N ILE A 120 11.44 -2.74 -6.59
CA ILE A 120 12.39 -2.12 -5.65
C ILE A 120 12.09 -2.59 -4.22
N LEU A 121 10.83 -2.50 -3.78
CA LEU A 121 10.44 -2.94 -2.43
C LEU A 121 10.75 -4.42 -2.21
N LEU A 122 10.33 -5.29 -3.12
CA LEU A 122 10.47 -6.75 -2.98
C LEU A 122 11.92 -7.23 -3.13
N SER A 123 12.81 -6.40 -3.68
CA SER A 123 14.24 -6.68 -3.76
C SER A 123 15.02 -6.33 -2.48
N GLN A 124 14.41 -5.55 -1.57
CA GLN A 124 15.07 -5.17 -0.32
C GLN A 124 15.31 -6.38 0.59
N LYS A 125 16.56 -6.64 0.94
CA LYS A 125 16.94 -7.72 1.87
C LYS A 125 17.14 -7.23 3.30
N GLU A 126 17.55 -5.97 3.43
CA GLU A 126 17.73 -5.33 4.72
C GLU A 126 16.41 -4.78 5.29
N LYS A 127 16.41 -4.51 6.57
CA LYS A 127 15.27 -3.86 7.23
C LYS A 127 15.06 -2.47 6.67
N VAL A 128 13.82 -2.13 6.36
CA VAL A 128 13.48 -0.76 5.97
C VAL A 128 13.68 0.18 7.16
N HIS A 129 14.28 1.33 6.89
CA HIS A 129 14.33 2.45 7.81
C HIS A 129 13.83 3.71 7.11
N PHE A 130 13.39 4.69 7.89
CA PHE A 130 12.80 5.91 7.37
C PHE A 130 13.74 7.08 7.56
N VAL A 131 13.81 7.93 6.55
CA VAL A 131 14.68 9.10 6.52
C VAL A 131 13.79 10.34 6.59
N THR A 132 14.03 11.19 7.59
CA THR A 132 13.34 12.48 7.72
C THR A 132 14.30 13.62 7.34
N ILE A 133 13.79 14.55 6.55
CA ILE A 133 14.50 15.76 6.14
C ILE A 133 13.59 16.97 6.32
N GLU A 134 14.16 18.09 6.70
CA GLU A 134 13.44 19.38 6.73
C GLU A 134 13.59 20.10 5.39
N LYS A 135 12.48 20.68 4.91
CA LYS A 135 12.43 21.55 3.72
C LYS A 135 11.46 22.70 3.96
N GLU A 136 11.76 23.83 3.36
CA GLU A 136 10.78 24.91 3.22
C GLU A 136 9.66 24.46 2.26
N ALA A 137 8.46 24.35 2.78
CA ALA A 137 7.24 24.08 2.04
C ALA A 137 6.06 24.72 2.77
N ALA A 138 5.00 25.00 2.01
CA ALA A 138 3.75 25.44 2.63
C ALA A 138 3.22 24.31 3.52
N GLU A 139 2.84 24.66 4.73
CA GLU A 139 2.17 23.79 5.66
C GLU A 139 0.67 23.90 5.45
N GLU A 140 -0.01 22.77 5.40
CA GLU A 140 -1.46 22.73 5.47
C GLU A 140 -1.85 22.59 6.94
N THR A 141 -2.85 23.36 7.36
CA THR A 141 -3.42 23.30 8.71
C THR A 141 -4.83 22.75 8.62
N TYR A 142 -5.18 21.89 9.54
CA TYR A 142 -6.48 21.24 9.61
C TYR A 142 -7.15 21.65 10.93
N ASP A 143 -8.30 22.30 10.86
CA ASP A 143 -9.00 22.88 12.03
C ASP A 143 -9.33 21.86 13.13
N ASP A 144 -9.53 20.60 12.75
CA ASP A 144 -9.93 19.50 13.66
C ASP A 144 -8.86 18.40 13.80
N PHE A 145 -7.57 18.71 13.63
CA PHE A 145 -6.52 17.71 13.73
C PHE A 145 -6.29 17.24 15.18
N ASP A 146 -6.49 15.95 15.44
CA ASP A 146 -6.27 15.36 16.76
C ASP A 146 -4.78 15.00 16.97
N TYR A 147 -4.02 15.95 17.49
CA TYR A 147 -2.59 15.76 17.82
C TYR A 147 -2.33 14.67 18.83
N PHE A 148 -3.25 14.45 19.78
CA PHE A 148 -3.07 13.42 20.78
C PHE A 148 -3.23 12.03 20.18
N LEU A 149 -4.25 11.82 19.36
CA LEU A 149 -4.42 10.59 18.59
C LEU A 149 -3.26 10.39 17.61
N PHE A 150 -2.86 11.45 16.90
CA PHE A 150 -1.76 11.36 15.93
C PHE A 150 -0.44 10.94 16.58
N THR A 151 -0.08 11.51 17.72
CA THR A 151 1.11 11.14 18.49
C THR A 151 1.06 9.67 18.92
N ALA A 152 -0.10 9.22 19.43
CA ALA A 152 -0.30 7.82 19.82
C ALA A 152 -0.21 6.86 18.62
N LEU A 153 -0.69 7.28 17.45
CA LEU A 153 -0.57 6.52 16.19
C LEU A 153 0.91 6.40 15.75
N MET A 154 1.67 7.50 15.77
CA MET A 154 3.08 7.49 15.41
C MET A 154 3.90 6.55 16.30
N ASP A 155 3.77 6.66 17.61
CA ASP A 155 4.45 5.79 18.59
C ASP A 155 4.05 4.31 18.40
N THR A 156 2.77 4.08 18.12
CA THR A 156 2.28 2.73 17.89
C THR A 156 2.82 2.17 16.57
N ARG A 157 2.83 2.94 15.49
CA ARG A 157 3.39 2.53 14.21
C ARG A 157 4.86 2.10 14.33
N ASP A 158 5.65 2.86 15.06
CA ASP A 158 7.06 2.54 15.29
C ASP A 158 7.20 1.19 16.04
N LEU A 159 6.36 0.96 17.03
CA LEU A 159 6.30 -0.33 17.73
C LEU A 159 5.89 -1.47 16.78
N LEU A 160 4.87 -1.28 15.94
CA LEU A 160 4.41 -2.28 14.98
C LEU A 160 5.52 -2.64 13.99
N ILE A 161 6.19 -1.65 13.41
CA ILE A 161 7.31 -1.86 12.47
C ILE A 161 8.47 -2.59 13.15
N LYS A 162 8.83 -2.21 14.39
CA LYS A 162 9.84 -2.91 15.19
C LYS A 162 9.48 -4.38 15.42
N ILE A 163 8.22 -4.68 15.70
CA ILE A 163 7.75 -6.07 15.88
C ILE A 163 7.82 -6.84 14.56
N ILE A 164 7.33 -6.24 13.46
CA ILE A 164 7.32 -6.88 12.14
C ILE A 164 8.74 -7.17 11.67
N GLN A 165 9.68 -6.29 11.91
CA GLN A 165 11.09 -6.46 11.52
C GLN A 165 11.91 -7.30 12.50
N ASN A 166 11.30 -7.91 13.53
CA ASN A 166 12.01 -8.79 14.44
C ASN A 166 12.15 -10.21 13.86
N ARG A 167 13.13 -10.41 13.00
CA ARG A 167 13.39 -11.68 12.28
C ARG A 167 13.71 -12.86 13.19
N ASN A 168 13.99 -12.64 14.48
CA ASN A 168 14.19 -13.72 15.47
C ASN A 168 12.87 -14.40 15.88
N VAL A 169 11.72 -13.83 15.48
CA VAL A 169 10.37 -14.34 15.78
C VAL A 169 9.68 -14.73 14.46
N PRO A 170 9.08 -15.92 14.36
CA PRO A 170 8.33 -16.31 13.16
C PRO A 170 7.28 -15.26 12.77
N ILE A 171 7.11 -15.00 11.47
CA ILE A 171 6.25 -13.93 10.95
C ILE A 171 4.81 -14.03 11.48
N ARG A 172 4.23 -15.24 11.53
CA ARG A 172 2.90 -15.46 12.09
C ARG A 172 2.74 -14.95 13.53
N LYS A 173 3.74 -15.16 14.38
CA LYS A 173 3.71 -14.67 15.77
C LYS A 173 3.81 -13.15 15.82
N ARG A 174 4.60 -12.56 14.92
CA ARG A 174 4.69 -11.09 14.75
C ARG A 174 3.32 -10.51 14.36
N LEU A 175 2.65 -11.12 13.39
CA LEU A 175 1.31 -10.72 12.94
C LEU A 175 0.26 -10.81 14.06
N TRP A 176 0.23 -11.89 14.83
CA TRP A 176 -0.71 -11.99 15.95
C TRP A 176 -0.51 -10.89 16.98
N LYS A 177 0.74 -10.57 17.27
CA LYS A 177 1.08 -9.48 18.21
C LYS A 177 0.63 -8.12 17.68
N VAL A 178 0.90 -7.83 16.41
CA VAL A 178 0.49 -6.60 15.76
C VAL A 178 -1.03 -6.43 15.73
N LEU A 179 -1.77 -7.49 15.38
CA LEU A 179 -3.23 -7.49 15.40
C LEU A 179 -3.78 -7.28 16.82
N ALA A 180 -3.18 -7.91 17.86
CA ALA A 180 -3.61 -7.73 19.25
C ALA A 180 -3.42 -6.29 19.72
N ILE A 181 -2.24 -5.70 19.45
CA ILE A 181 -1.93 -4.31 19.81
C ILE A 181 -2.96 -3.35 19.19
N THR A 182 -3.19 -3.48 17.90
CA THR A 182 -4.07 -2.55 17.17
C THR A 182 -5.55 -2.76 17.50
N HIS A 183 -5.96 -3.99 17.82
CA HIS A 183 -7.29 -4.25 18.37
C HIS A 183 -7.49 -3.55 19.71
N ASP A 184 -6.55 -3.67 20.63
CA ASP A 184 -6.65 -3.02 21.95
C ASP A 184 -6.59 -1.49 21.82
N PHE A 185 -5.81 -0.96 20.87
CA PHE A 185 -5.80 0.46 20.57
C PHE A 185 -7.17 0.95 20.06
N GLN A 186 -7.75 0.22 19.11
CA GLN A 186 -9.10 0.53 18.61
C GLN A 186 -10.15 0.52 19.73
N LEU A 187 -10.05 -0.43 20.66
CA LEU A 187 -10.97 -0.47 21.80
C LEU A 187 -10.81 0.73 22.74
N CYS A 188 -9.58 1.23 22.95
CA CYS A 188 -9.35 2.45 23.71
C CYS A 188 -10.00 3.66 23.03
N LEU A 189 -9.82 3.79 21.71
CA LEU A 189 -10.43 4.86 20.94
C LEU A 189 -11.96 4.81 21.01
N ASN A 190 -12.56 3.65 20.73
CA ASN A 190 -14.01 3.45 20.73
C ASN A 190 -14.67 3.73 22.10
N LYS A 191 -13.91 3.62 23.18
CA LYS A 191 -14.38 3.89 24.55
C LYS A 191 -14.07 5.31 25.03
N ASN A 192 -13.46 6.18 24.19
CA ASN A 192 -12.93 7.48 24.59
C ASN A 192 -11.93 7.38 25.76
N GLU A 193 -11.13 6.31 25.80
CA GLU A 193 -10.15 6.01 26.83
C GLU A 193 -8.71 6.08 26.29
N LEU A 194 -8.45 6.93 25.30
CA LEU A 194 -7.15 7.05 24.65
C LEU A 194 -6.01 7.38 25.65
N PHE A 195 -6.33 8.06 26.75
CA PHE A 195 -5.38 8.35 27.83
C PHE A 195 -4.82 7.09 28.51
N LYS A 196 -5.47 5.92 28.38
CA LYS A 196 -4.99 4.63 28.90
C LYS A 196 -4.04 3.92 27.92
N TRP A 197 -3.93 4.40 26.69
CA TRP A 197 -3.22 3.71 25.64
C TRP A 197 -1.76 3.47 25.98
N GLU A 198 -1.07 4.46 26.54
CA GLU A 198 0.33 4.34 26.91
C GLU A 198 0.60 3.20 27.91
N GLU A 199 -0.29 2.98 28.88
CA GLU A 199 -0.20 1.86 29.83
C GLU A 199 -0.42 0.52 29.11
N ILE A 200 -1.41 0.45 28.21
CA ILE A 200 -1.73 -0.76 27.45
C ILE A 200 -0.58 -1.09 26.49
N ARG A 201 -0.03 -0.12 25.80
CA ARG A 201 1.12 -0.27 24.90
C ARG A 201 2.33 -0.86 25.63
N LYS A 202 2.66 -0.37 26.81
CA LYS A 202 3.73 -0.91 27.67
C LYS A 202 3.52 -2.38 28.04
N ARG A 203 2.28 -2.79 28.30
CA ARG A 203 1.98 -4.24 28.54
C ARG A 203 2.31 -5.10 27.32
N HIS A 204 2.05 -4.61 26.12
CA HIS A 204 2.39 -5.33 24.90
C HIS A 204 3.89 -5.38 24.62
N GLU A 205 4.68 -4.46 25.16
CA GLU A 205 6.15 -4.51 25.08
C GLU A 205 6.74 -5.59 26.00
N ASP A 206 6.03 -5.97 27.06
CA ASP A 206 6.45 -7.05 27.95
C ASP A 206 6.52 -8.39 27.20
N SER A 207 7.68 -9.02 27.27
CA SER A 207 7.95 -10.31 26.60
C SER A 207 7.09 -11.45 27.15
N GLY A 208 6.70 -11.40 28.43
CA GLY A 208 5.86 -12.38 29.09
C GLY A 208 4.42 -12.37 28.56
N PHE A 209 3.84 -11.20 28.42
CA PHE A 209 2.49 -11.02 27.87
C PHE A 209 2.39 -11.52 26.42
N GLY A 210 3.33 -11.11 25.57
CA GLY A 210 3.37 -11.52 24.17
C GLY A 210 3.45 -13.03 23.98
N LYS A 211 4.26 -13.73 24.78
CA LYS A 211 4.39 -15.19 24.74
C LYS A 211 3.07 -15.88 25.12
N THR A 212 2.48 -15.51 26.26
CA THR A 212 1.21 -16.08 26.73
C THR A 212 0.06 -15.87 25.73
N PHE A 213 0.00 -14.70 25.08
CA PHE A 213 -0.99 -14.41 24.04
C PHE A 213 -0.80 -15.32 22.83
N CYS A 214 0.42 -15.41 22.28
CA CYS A 214 0.72 -16.27 21.14
C CYS A 214 0.42 -17.75 21.43
N ASP A 215 0.74 -18.25 22.62
CA ASP A 215 0.46 -19.63 23.02
C ASP A 215 -1.05 -19.91 23.10
N LYS A 216 -1.84 -18.96 23.61
CA LYS A 216 -3.32 -19.06 23.62
C LYS A 216 -3.92 -19.02 22.22
N VAL A 217 -3.41 -18.16 21.32
CA VAL A 217 -3.87 -18.12 19.93
C VAL A 217 -3.53 -19.44 19.24
N HIS A 218 -2.30 -19.92 19.39
CA HIS A 218 -1.86 -21.19 18.79
C HIS A 218 -2.72 -22.38 19.25
N SER A 219 -3.03 -22.48 20.54
CA SER A 219 -3.88 -23.55 21.07
C SER A 219 -5.31 -23.55 20.53
N ARG A 220 -5.83 -22.37 20.15
CA ARG A 220 -7.18 -22.22 19.58
C ARG A 220 -7.23 -22.43 18.06
N MET A 221 -6.13 -22.20 17.37
CA MET A 221 -6.06 -22.31 15.89
C MET A 221 -5.68 -23.70 15.39
N ASN A 222 -5.34 -24.64 16.28
CA ASN A 222 -4.94 -26.01 15.89
C ASN A 222 -6.11 -26.90 15.40
N THR A 223 -7.23 -26.31 15.01
CA THR A 223 -8.30 -27.00 14.29
C THR A 223 -8.15 -26.69 12.79
N SER A 224 -7.42 -27.56 12.09
CA SER A 224 -6.98 -27.38 10.70
C SER A 224 -8.09 -27.16 9.65
N ASP A 225 -9.28 -27.69 9.87
CA ASP A 225 -10.39 -27.58 8.91
C ASP A 225 -11.04 -26.18 8.88
N THR A 226 -11.04 -25.48 10.01
CA THR A 226 -11.67 -24.15 10.13
C THR A 226 -10.92 -23.06 9.35
N SER A 227 -9.60 -23.19 9.18
CA SER A 227 -8.80 -22.15 8.51
C SER A 227 -8.97 -22.16 6.98
N LYS A 228 -9.06 -23.35 6.37
CA LYS A 228 -9.30 -23.49 4.91
C LYS A 228 -10.67 -22.95 4.51
N ASP A 229 -11.72 -23.28 5.29
CA ASP A 229 -13.08 -22.84 5.02
C ASP A 229 -13.25 -21.34 5.26
N LEU A 230 -12.59 -20.80 6.29
CA LEU A 230 -12.56 -19.37 6.56
C LEU A 230 -11.88 -18.62 5.42
N PHE A 231 -10.72 -19.10 4.94
CA PHE A 231 -10.02 -18.51 3.81
C PHE A 231 -10.88 -18.54 2.54
N LYS A 232 -11.50 -19.68 2.21
CA LYS A 232 -12.42 -19.79 1.06
C LYS A 232 -13.58 -18.81 1.18
N LYS A 233 -14.14 -18.65 2.37
CA LYS A 233 -15.23 -17.69 2.61
C LYS A 233 -14.76 -16.25 2.42
N MET A 234 -13.62 -15.91 3.02
CA MET A 234 -13.00 -14.59 2.88
C MET A 234 -12.71 -14.27 1.42
N TRP A 235 -12.09 -15.19 0.69
CA TRP A 235 -11.79 -15.04 -0.74
C TRP A 235 -13.06 -14.81 -1.58
N LYS A 236 -14.08 -15.64 -1.37
CA LYS A 236 -15.37 -15.50 -2.06
C LYS A 236 -16.07 -14.18 -1.76
N THR A 237 -15.79 -13.55 -0.62
CA THR A 237 -16.37 -12.26 -0.24
C THR A 237 -15.55 -11.09 -0.81
N ILE A 238 -14.22 -11.16 -0.75
CA ILE A 238 -13.34 -10.05 -1.13
C ILE A 238 -13.17 -9.95 -2.64
N VAL A 239 -12.91 -11.07 -3.32
CA VAL A 239 -12.57 -11.05 -4.76
C VAL A 239 -13.67 -10.45 -5.65
N PRO A 240 -14.98 -10.68 -5.43
CA PRO A 240 -16.02 -10.02 -6.20
C PRO A 240 -16.06 -8.50 -6.05
N GLU A 241 -15.67 -7.99 -4.88
CA GLU A 241 -15.66 -6.55 -4.56
C GLU A 241 -14.38 -5.83 -5.07
N MET A 242 -13.35 -6.60 -5.45
CA MET A 242 -12.11 -6.02 -5.98
C MET A 242 -12.34 -5.39 -7.35
N GLU A 243 -11.73 -4.24 -7.58
CA GLU A 243 -11.71 -3.61 -8.89
C GLU A 243 -11.00 -4.51 -9.92
N VAL A 244 -11.64 -4.70 -11.08
CA VAL A 244 -11.10 -5.51 -12.17
C VAL A 244 -10.36 -4.61 -13.15
N LEU A 245 -9.06 -4.59 -13.06
CA LEU A 245 -8.22 -3.80 -13.95
C LEU A 245 -7.91 -4.47 -15.29
N ARG A 246 -7.99 -5.82 -15.36
CA ARG A 246 -7.68 -6.61 -16.56
C ARG A 246 -8.81 -7.57 -16.91
N PRO A 247 -9.13 -7.74 -18.21
CA PRO A 247 -10.03 -8.81 -18.64
C PRO A 247 -9.52 -10.18 -18.16
N GLY A 248 -10.44 -11.07 -17.75
CA GLY A 248 -10.12 -12.43 -17.30
C GLY A 248 -9.52 -12.52 -15.88
N TRP A 249 -9.40 -11.40 -15.14
CA TRP A 249 -8.81 -11.42 -13.81
C TRP A 249 -9.60 -12.24 -12.78
N LYS A 250 -10.93 -12.14 -12.80
CA LYS A 250 -11.81 -12.91 -11.89
C LYS A 250 -11.74 -14.40 -12.18
N GLU A 251 -11.70 -14.76 -13.46
CA GLU A 251 -11.55 -16.14 -13.93
C GLU A 251 -10.20 -16.71 -13.50
N PHE A 252 -9.12 -15.96 -13.71
CA PHE A 252 -7.77 -16.33 -13.27
C PHE A 252 -7.71 -16.59 -11.77
N LEU A 253 -8.25 -15.68 -10.95
CA LEU A 253 -8.26 -15.84 -9.49
C LEU A 253 -9.09 -17.05 -9.06
N LYS A 254 -10.23 -17.29 -9.72
CA LYS A 254 -11.07 -18.47 -9.46
C LYS A 254 -10.33 -19.77 -9.77
N GLU A 255 -9.69 -19.85 -10.93
CA GLU A 255 -8.89 -21.03 -11.33
C GLU A 255 -7.76 -21.30 -10.32
N ARG A 256 -7.08 -20.25 -9.83
CA ARG A 256 -6.04 -20.40 -8.80
C ARG A 256 -6.59 -20.92 -7.48
N LEU A 257 -7.74 -20.38 -7.05
CA LEU A 257 -8.42 -20.86 -5.86
C LEU A 257 -8.82 -22.32 -5.99
N ASP A 258 -9.41 -22.69 -7.14
CA ASP A 258 -9.86 -24.06 -7.40
C ASP A 258 -8.67 -25.02 -7.44
N SER A 259 -7.53 -24.65 -8.03
CA SER A 259 -6.32 -25.46 -8.03
C SER A 259 -5.72 -25.68 -6.64
N LEU A 260 -5.79 -24.67 -5.78
CA LEU A 260 -5.23 -24.76 -4.41
C LEU A 260 -6.10 -25.57 -3.45
N TYR A 261 -7.43 -25.59 -3.62
CA TYR A 261 -8.34 -26.07 -2.58
C TYR A 261 -9.31 -27.18 -3.02
N ILE A 262 -9.55 -27.38 -4.31
CA ILE A 262 -10.55 -28.34 -4.79
C ILE A 262 -9.89 -29.64 -5.27
N SER A 263 -8.72 -29.55 -5.88
CA SER A 263 -7.98 -30.69 -6.42
C SER A 263 -6.99 -31.33 -5.43
N SER A 264 -6.78 -30.73 -4.26
CA SER A 264 -5.65 -31.08 -3.40
C SER A 264 -6.08 -31.71 -2.08
N GLY A 265 -5.64 -32.96 -1.84
CA GLY A 265 -5.56 -33.55 -0.50
C GLY A 265 -4.55 -32.78 0.38
N GLU A 266 -4.50 -33.12 1.67
CA GLU A 266 -3.58 -32.48 2.64
C GLU A 266 -2.11 -32.61 2.22
N ASN A 267 -1.73 -33.72 1.60
CA ASN A 267 -0.39 -33.97 1.06
C ASN A 267 -0.03 -33.03 -0.11
N ASP A 268 -0.99 -32.66 -0.95
CA ASP A 268 -0.76 -31.75 -2.08
C ASP A 268 -0.50 -30.31 -1.61
N TYR A 269 -1.17 -29.86 -0.55
CA TYR A 269 -0.91 -28.55 0.02
C TYR A 269 0.53 -28.42 0.58
N ILE A 270 1.00 -29.47 1.27
CA ILE A 270 2.38 -29.52 1.78
C ILE A 270 3.37 -29.49 0.63
N TYR A 271 3.10 -30.24 -0.43
CA TYR A 271 3.94 -30.28 -1.63
C TYR A 271 3.96 -28.90 -2.32
N GLN A 272 2.81 -28.30 -2.60
CA GLN A 272 2.72 -26.98 -3.23
C GLN A 272 3.39 -25.89 -2.38
N LYS A 273 3.28 -25.98 -1.05
CA LYS A 273 3.99 -25.07 -0.14
C LYS A 273 5.50 -25.25 -0.26
N SER A 274 6.01 -26.47 -0.33
CA SER A 274 7.45 -26.72 -0.48
C SER A 274 7.98 -26.24 -1.84
N GLU A 275 7.22 -26.39 -2.92
CA GLU A 275 7.53 -25.85 -4.24
C GLU A 275 7.57 -24.31 -4.22
N PHE A 276 6.61 -23.67 -3.55
CA PHE A 276 6.60 -22.22 -3.39
C PHE A 276 7.80 -21.73 -2.58
N ASP A 277 8.10 -22.38 -1.45
CA ASP A 277 9.26 -22.03 -0.60
C ASP A 277 10.59 -22.22 -1.36
N PHE A 278 10.67 -23.20 -2.26
CA PHE A 278 11.83 -23.40 -3.14
C PHE A 278 11.93 -22.32 -4.23
N TYR A 279 10.81 -21.98 -4.85
CA TYR A 279 10.75 -20.97 -5.92
C TYR A 279 10.91 -19.55 -5.39
N CYS A 280 10.37 -19.26 -4.20
CA CYS A 280 10.41 -17.96 -3.54
C CYS A 280 11.14 -18.04 -2.17
N PRO A 281 12.45 -18.32 -2.14
CA PRO A 281 13.18 -18.55 -0.88
C PRO A 281 13.21 -17.33 0.04
N ASP A 282 13.05 -16.15 -0.52
CA ASP A 282 13.06 -14.86 0.20
C ASP A 282 11.66 -14.40 0.60
N TRP A 283 10.60 -15.22 0.40
CA TRP A 283 9.23 -14.80 0.63
C TRP A 283 8.98 -14.21 2.02
N GLN A 284 9.58 -14.78 3.06
CA GLN A 284 9.41 -14.25 4.42
C GLN A 284 9.97 -12.82 4.59
N ILE A 285 11.00 -12.47 3.83
CA ILE A 285 11.54 -11.11 3.80
C ILE A 285 10.61 -10.21 2.99
N GLN A 286 10.14 -10.68 1.84
CA GLN A 286 9.19 -9.94 0.99
C GLN A 286 7.87 -9.67 1.72
N GLU A 287 7.36 -10.66 2.46
CA GLU A 287 6.18 -10.53 3.32
C GLU A 287 6.39 -9.46 4.41
N GLU A 288 7.56 -9.47 5.06
CA GLU A 288 7.96 -8.43 6.01
C GLU A 288 7.95 -7.03 5.37
N GLN A 289 8.55 -6.88 4.17
CA GLN A 289 8.63 -5.62 3.45
C GLN A 289 7.25 -5.09 3.05
N LEU A 290 6.36 -5.97 2.57
CA LEU A 290 4.98 -5.62 2.26
C LEU A 290 4.22 -5.13 3.49
N LEU A 291 4.34 -5.82 4.63
CA LEU A 291 3.69 -5.42 5.88
C LEU A 291 4.19 -4.06 6.37
N VAL A 292 5.51 -3.83 6.33
CA VAL A 292 6.10 -2.54 6.69
C VAL A 292 5.60 -1.43 5.76
N TYR A 293 5.54 -1.70 4.44
CA TYR A 293 5.01 -0.77 3.46
C TYR A 293 3.56 -0.38 3.76
N TRP A 294 2.66 -1.35 3.96
CA TRP A 294 1.24 -1.09 4.23
C TRP A 294 1.04 -0.29 5.52
N ILE A 295 1.78 -0.66 6.57
CA ILE A 295 1.68 0.02 7.87
C ILE A 295 2.26 1.44 7.79
N TYR A 296 3.41 1.61 7.17
CA TYR A 296 3.98 2.95 6.98
C TYR A 296 3.04 3.86 6.18
N THR A 297 2.54 3.36 5.06
CA THR A 297 1.77 4.17 4.11
C THR A 297 0.40 4.56 4.63
N TYR A 298 -0.30 3.68 5.38
CA TYR A 298 -1.72 3.91 5.65
C TYR A 298 -2.10 4.01 7.13
N PHE A 299 -1.25 3.54 8.04
CA PHE A 299 -1.65 3.40 9.44
C PHE A 299 -2.01 4.74 10.10
N CYS A 300 -1.18 5.76 9.94
CA CYS A 300 -1.40 7.06 10.57
C CYS A 300 -2.57 7.85 9.98
N GLY A 301 -3.04 7.49 8.77
CA GLY A 301 -4.28 8.03 8.22
C GLY A 301 -5.52 7.72 9.07
N ALA A 302 -5.40 6.84 10.09
CA ALA A 302 -6.44 6.63 11.09
C ALA A 302 -6.77 7.89 11.93
N VAL A 303 -5.92 8.91 11.90
CA VAL A 303 -6.22 10.23 12.50
C VAL A 303 -7.44 10.90 11.87
N TYR A 304 -7.78 10.55 10.61
CA TYR A 304 -8.87 11.13 9.84
C TYR A 304 -10.15 10.29 9.83
N ASP A 305 -10.07 8.99 10.15
CA ASP A 305 -11.20 8.07 10.02
C ASP A 305 -11.42 7.14 11.21
N ASP A 306 -10.58 7.24 12.26
CA ASP A 306 -10.63 6.43 13.48
C ASP A 306 -10.50 4.91 13.26
N GLU A 307 -10.11 4.46 12.06
CA GLU A 307 -10.11 3.05 11.65
C GLU A 307 -8.74 2.36 11.83
N ILE A 308 -8.24 2.35 13.07
CA ILE A 308 -6.90 1.83 13.42
C ILE A 308 -6.77 0.34 13.09
N PHE A 309 -7.66 -0.48 13.64
CA PHE A 309 -7.59 -1.93 13.48
C PHE A 309 -7.89 -2.40 12.06
N THR A 310 -8.76 -1.70 11.36
CA THR A 310 -9.11 -1.98 9.97
C THR A 310 -7.92 -1.81 9.04
N LYS A 311 -7.12 -0.75 9.20
CA LYS A 311 -5.91 -0.54 8.40
C LYS A 311 -4.90 -1.68 8.55
N VAL A 312 -4.72 -2.19 9.77
CA VAL A 312 -3.79 -3.31 10.00
C VAL A 312 -4.36 -4.64 9.52
N LYS A 313 -5.67 -4.88 9.68
CA LYS A 313 -6.32 -6.05 9.07
C LYS A 313 -6.12 -6.06 7.55
N MET A 314 -6.30 -4.92 6.89
CA MET A 314 -6.08 -4.78 5.45
C MET A 314 -4.61 -5.04 5.09
N ALA A 315 -3.65 -4.48 5.84
CA ALA A 315 -2.23 -4.76 5.63
C ALA A 315 -1.92 -6.27 5.67
N VAL A 316 -2.47 -6.99 6.65
CA VAL A 316 -2.31 -8.43 6.78
C VAL A 316 -2.97 -9.19 5.62
N VAL A 317 -4.22 -8.85 5.27
CA VAL A 317 -4.97 -9.52 4.19
C VAL A 317 -4.32 -9.28 2.82
N CYS A 318 -3.82 -8.08 2.56
CA CYS A 318 -3.14 -7.76 1.29
C CYS A 318 -1.74 -8.39 1.16
N THR A 319 -1.20 -8.94 2.25
CA THR A 319 0.13 -9.57 2.25
C THR A 319 0.03 -11.10 2.19
N LEU A 320 -0.94 -11.70 2.90
CA LEU A 320 -1.17 -13.14 2.94
C LEU A 320 -1.92 -13.65 1.71
#